data_99191b20566fb9eee1e1590881f5398b
#
_entry.id   99191b20566fb9eee1e1590881f5398b
#
_cell.length_a   1.000
_cell.length_b   1.000
_cell.length_c   1.000
_cell.angle_alpha   90.00
_cell.angle_beta   90.00
_cell.angle_gamma   90.00
#
_symmetry.space_group_name_H-M   'P 1'
#
loop_
_entity.id
_entity.type
_entity.pdbx_description
1 polymer ?
#
loop_
_entity_poly.entity_id
_entity_poly.type
_entity_poly.pdbx_seq_one_letter_code
_entity_poly.pdbx_strand_id
1 'polypeptide(L)'
;MQKKLYKVMTILVSCTVLFFLLVAGSLGYSSYQRFTKNELKSAAKLVAAGNNEPSEMADILERSVEYDVRVTFIDAQGNVKYDSEADPAKMENHSDREEFRKAMATGEGESTRFSKTLGYTTYYYAIKYDSGVLRFSTDKENLAGVFLAFIPMLVVFAGGIIFV
;
A
#
# COMPACT_ATOMS: atom_id res chain seq x y z
N MET A 1 23.50 -42.17 -20.43
CA MET A 1 23.29 -40.85 -21.08
C MET A 1 21.90 -40.32 -20.87
N GLN A 2 20.84 -41.07 -21.04
CA GLN A 2 19.44 -40.62 -20.88
C GLN A 2 19.14 -39.95 -19.51
N LYS A 3 19.55 -40.60 -18.40
CA LYS A 3 19.31 -40.02 -17.04
C LYS A 3 19.94 -38.63 -16.83
N LYS A 4 21.11 -38.34 -17.40
CA LYS A 4 21.73 -37.00 -17.34
C LYS A 4 20.94 -35.99 -18.16
N LEU A 5 20.42 -36.37 -19.32
CA LEU A 5 19.61 -35.52 -20.18
C LEU A 5 18.29 -35.15 -19.48
N TYR A 6 17.59 -36.13 -18.88
CA TYR A 6 16.37 -35.85 -18.11
C TYR A 6 16.60 -34.89 -16.97
N LYS A 7 17.67 -35.06 -16.17
CA LYS A 7 17.99 -34.12 -15.07
C LYS A 7 18.23 -32.71 -15.57
N VAL A 8 18.98 -32.53 -16.65
CA VAL A 8 19.22 -31.18 -17.22
C VAL A 8 17.92 -30.57 -17.74
N MET A 9 17.08 -31.31 -18.43
CA MET A 9 15.78 -30.82 -18.90
C MET A 9 14.86 -30.44 -17.74
N THR A 10 14.77 -31.25 -16.68
CA THR A 10 13.96 -30.95 -15.52
C THR A 10 14.42 -29.67 -14.81
N ILE A 11 15.74 -29.49 -14.62
CA ILE A 11 16.31 -28.25 -14.04
C ILE A 11 15.97 -27.05 -14.91
N LEU A 12 16.16 -27.14 -16.22
CA LEU A 12 15.86 -26.05 -17.16
C LEU A 12 14.38 -25.63 -17.08
N VAL A 13 13.46 -26.60 -17.15
CA VAL A 13 12.02 -26.34 -17.05
C VAL A 13 11.68 -25.70 -15.71
N SER A 14 12.22 -26.22 -14.61
CA SER A 14 11.98 -25.68 -13.27
C SER A 14 12.49 -24.26 -13.12
N CYS A 15 13.69 -23.95 -13.61
CA CYS A 15 14.24 -22.59 -13.62
C CYS A 15 13.37 -21.63 -14.45
N THR A 16 12.89 -22.09 -15.60
CA THR A 16 12.02 -21.27 -16.47
C THR A 16 10.69 -20.96 -15.79
N VAL A 17 10.04 -21.96 -15.20
CA VAL A 17 8.78 -21.77 -14.47
C VAL A 17 8.99 -20.81 -13.28
N LEU A 18 10.04 -21.01 -12.50
CA LEU A 18 10.37 -20.13 -11.37
C LEU A 18 10.58 -18.69 -11.83
N PHE A 19 11.32 -18.48 -12.91
CA PHE A 19 11.53 -17.14 -13.48
C PHE A 19 10.21 -16.49 -13.88
N PHE A 20 9.32 -17.18 -14.58
CA PHE A 20 8.01 -16.65 -14.95
C PHE A 20 7.13 -16.33 -13.74
N LEU A 21 7.15 -17.17 -12.70
CA LEU A 21 6.41 -16.89 -11.46
C LEU A 21 6.92 -15.63 -10.75
N LEU A 22 8.23 -15.41 -10.68
CA LEU A 22 8.81 -14.20 -10.10
C LEU A 22 8.45 -12.96 -10.91
N VAL A 23 8.51 -13.02 -12.23
CA VAL A 23 8.13 -11.91 -13.11
C VAL A 23 6.63 -11.62 -12.98
N ALA A 24 5.77 -12.62 -13.07
CA ALA A 24 4.32 -12.46 -12.93
C ALA A 24 3.93 -11.92 -11.55
N GLY A 25 4.54 -12.41 -10.47
CA GLY A 25 4.34 -11.92 -9.13
C GLY A 25 4.75 -10.44 -8.97
N SER A 26 5.91 -10.07 -9.52
CA SER A 26 6.39 -8.68 -9.50
C SER A 26 5.46 -7.72 -10.27
N LEU A 27 5.02 -8.12 -11.46
CA LEU A 27 4.09 -7.33 -12.28
C LEU A 27 2.71 -7.22 -11.61
N GLY A 28 2.19 -8.33 -11.10
CA GLY A 28 0.91 -8.38 -10.39
C GLY A 28 0.93 -7.46 -9.16
N TYR A 29 1.99 -7.53 -8.37
CA TYR A 29 2.16 -6.64 -7.22
C TYR A 29 2.23 -5.16 -7.61
N SER A 30 3.01 -4.82 -8.63
CA SER A 30 3.09 -3.43 -9.10
C SER A 30 1.75 -2.91 -9.59
N SER A 31 0.96 -3.75 -10.25
CA SER A 31 -0.39 -3.41 -10.72
C SER A 31 -1.36 -3.23 -9.56
N TYR A 32 -1.34 -4.12 -8.58
CA TYR A 32 -2.13 -4.03 -7.35
C TYR A 32 -1.83 -2.73 -6.59
N GLN A 33 -0.56 -2.42 -6.38
CA GLN A 33 -0.16 -1.17 -5.72
C GLN A 33 -0.64 0.09 -6.44
N ARG A 34 -0.61 0.09 -7.77
CA ARG A 34 -1.14 1.22 -8.56
C ARG A 34 -2.66 1.32 -8.44
N PHE A 35 -3.34 0.19 -8.48
CA PHE A 35 -4.79 0.12 -8.32
C PHE A 35 -5.23 0.68 -6.98
N THR A 36 -4.67 0.18 -5.86
CA THR A 36 -4.99 0.65 -4.50
C THR A 36 -4.72 2.15 -4.33
N LYS A 37 -3.58 2.66 -4.83
CA LYS A 37 -3.29 4.10 -4.80
C LYS A 37 -4.31 4.93 -5.56
N ASN A 38 -4.68 4.51 -6.77
CA ASN A 38 -5.64 5.24 -7.60
C ASN A 38 -7.05 5.21 -7.00
N GLU A 39 -7.43 4.08 -6.44
CA GLU A 39 -8.70 3.91 -5.73
C GLU A 39 -8.77 4.84 -4.52
N LEU A 40 -7.73 4.84 -3.65
CA LEU A 40 -7.64 5.75 -2.53
C LEU A 40 -7.74 7.22 -2.95
N LYS A 41 -7.00 7.63 -4.01
CA LYS A 41 -7.06 9.00 -4.53
C LYS A 41 -8.46 9.36 -5.00
N SER A 42 -9.12 8.46 -5.72
CA SER A 42 -10.46 8.70 -6.25
C SER A 42 -11.49 8.81 -5.13
N ALA A 43 -11.45 7.90 -4.18
CA ALA A 43 -12.31 7.91 -3.00
C ALA A 43 -12.08 9.16 -2.14
N ALA A 44 -10.82 9.51 -1.88
CA ALA A 44 -10.44 10.71 -1.13
C ALA A 44 -10.94 12.00 -1.79
N LYS A 45 -10.80 12.13 -3.12
CA LYS A 45 -11.31 13.29 -3.87
C LYS A 45 -12.83 13.40 -3.80
N LEU A 46 -13.52 12.28 -3.93
CA LEU A 46 -14.98 12.25 -3.88
C LEU A 46 -15.49 12.70 -2.50
N VAL A 47 -14.89 12.16 -1.44
CA VAL A 47 -15.25 12.45 -0.05
C VAL A 47 -14.92 13.91 0.30
N ALA A 48 -13.75 14.40 -0.10
CA ALA A 48 -13.36 15.80 0.10
C ALA A 48 -14.27 16.79 -0.65
N ALA A 49 -14.79 16.43 -1.81
CA ALA A 49 -15.73 17.24 -2.58
C ALA A 49 -17.12 17.34 -1.90
N GLY A 50 -17.49 16.38 -1.06
CA GLY A 50 -18.75 16.35 -0.32
C GLY A 50 -18.86 17.39 0.80
N ASN A 51 -17.78 18.06 1.15
CA ASN A 51 -17.73 19.07 2.23
C ASN A 51 -18.20 18.55 3.60
N ASN A 52 -17.96 17.26 3.87
CA ASN A 52 -18.33 16.59 5.12
C ASN A 52 -17.30 16.86 6.22
N GLU A 53 -17.70 16.68 7.48
CA GLU A 53 -16.76 16.68 8.59
C GLU A 53 -15.74 15.51 8.48
N PRO A 54 -14.49 15.68 8.95
CA PRO A 54 -13.46 14.62 8.85
C PRO A 54 -13.87 13.26 9.44
N SER A 55 -14.69 13.26 10.50
CA SER A 55 -15.21 12.04 11.11
C SER A 55 -16.20 11.31 10.18
N GLU A 56 -17.10 12.05 9.53
CA GLU A 56 -18.05 11.49 8.57
C GLU A 56 -17.33 10.94 7.34
N MET A 57 -16.23 11.59 6.91
CA MET A 57 -15.40 11.12 5.81
C MET A 57 -14.74 9.77 6.14
N ALA A 58 -14.30 9.56 7.36
CA ALA A 58 -13.74 8.29 7.80
C ALA A 58 -14.79 7.17 7.69
N ASP A 59 -15.99 7.39 8.18
CA ASP A 59 -17.11 6.43 8.13
C ASP A 59 -17.52 6.09 6.68
N ILE A 60 -17.53 7.11 5.79
CA ILE A 60 -17.86 6.89 4.37
C ILE A 60 -16.79 6.03 3.71
N LEU A 61 -15.51 6.29 3.98
CA LEU A 61 -14.41 5.54 3.39
C LEU A 61 -14.36 4.10 3.91
N GLU A 62 -14.55 3.87 5.19
CA GLU A 62 -14.62 2.53 5.77
C GLU A 62 -15.69 1.64 5.09
N ARG A 63 -16.79 2.25 4.64
CA ARG A 63 -17.87 1.54 3.92
C ARG A 63 -17.68 1.45 2.41
N SER A 64 -16.79 2.27 1.84
CA SER A 64 -16.70 2.45 0.39
C SER A 64 -15.51 1.75 -0.23
N VAL A 65 -14.49 1.41 0.55
CA VAL A 65 -13.26 0.74 0.10
C VAL A 65 -13.05 -0.56 0.86
N GLU A 66 -12.45 -1.55 0.20
CA GLU A 66 -12.24 -2.89 0.75
C GLU A 66 -11.03 -2.98 1.71
N TYR A 67 -10.38 -1.87 1.98
CA TYR A 67 -9.19 -1.82 2.84
C TYR A 67 -9.26 -0.67 3.84
N ASP A 68 -8.54 -0.80 4.94
CA ASP A 68 -8.52 0.21 5.99
C ASP A 68 -7.91 1.53 5.50
N VAL A 69 -8.66 2.61 5.66
CA VAL A 69 -8.23 3.97 5.34
C VAL A 69 -8.27 4.83 6.58
N ARG A 70 -7.10 5.25 7.03
CA ARG A 70 -6.97 6.22 8.10
C ARG A 70 -7.13 7.62 7.55
N VAL A 71 -7.98 8.42 8.19
CA VAL A 71 -8.24 9.83 7.86
C VAL A 71 -7.67 10.73 8.94
N THR A 72 -6.87 11.73 8.54
CA THR A 72 -6.28 12.71 9.44
C THR A 72 -6.57 14.12 8.92
N PHE A 73 -7.10 15.01 9.75
CA PHE A 73 -7.18 16.44 9.43
C PHE A 73 -6.07 17.21 10.13
N ILE A 74 -5.33 18.00 9.37
CA ILE A 74 -4.15 18.76 9.80
C ILE A 74 -4.38 20.23 9.47
N ASP A 75 -4.26 21.13 10.46
CA ASP A 75 -4.41 22.56 10.24
C ASP A 75 -3.25 23.15 9.42
N ALA A 76 -3.37 24.42 8.99
CA ALA A 76 -2.34 25.09 8.20
C ALA A 76 -0.99 25.22 8.92
N GLN A 77 -0.95 25.10 10.23
CA GLN A 77 0.25 25.12 11.06
C GLN A 77 0.88 23.73 11.24
N GLY A 78 0.24 22.69 10.69
CA GLY A 78 0.71 21.31 10.78
C GLY A 78 0.26 20.56 12.03
N ASN A 79 -0.64 21.11 12.84
CA ASN A 79 -1.16 20.43 14.02
C ASN A 79 -2.31 19.50 13.60
N VAL A 80 -2.30 18.28 14.12
CA VAL A 80 -3.38 17.32 13.90
C VAL A 80 -4.58 17.72 14.75
N LYS A 81 -5.73 17.91 14.11
CA LYS A 81 -7.01 18.26 14.75
C LYS A 81 -7.97 17.06 14.83
N TYR A 82 -7.87 16.15 13.89
CA TYR A 82 -8.65 14.92 13.87
C TYR A 82 -7.79 13.78 13.32
N ASP A 83 -8.00 12.58 13.85
CA ASP A 83 -7.43 11.35 13.33
C ASP A 83 -8.38 10.19 13.67
N SER A 84 -8.66 9.31 12.70
CA SER A 84 -9.63 8.22 12.87
C SER A 84 -9.12 7.07 13.76
N GLU A 85 -7.80 6.97 13.99
CA GLU A 85 -7.19 5.84 14.70
C GLU A 85 -6.45 6.23 15.98
N ALA A 86 -6.01 7.46 16.10
CA ALA A 86 -5.17 7.88 17.20
C ALA A 86 -5.62 9.21 17.84
N ASP A 87 -5.22 9.43 19.08
CA ASP A 87 -5.49 10.66 19.82
C ASP A 87 -4.66 11.83 19.24
N PRO A 88 -5.30 12.83 18.60
CA PRO A 88 -4.60 13.98 18.02
C PRO A 88 -3.72 14.74 19.02
N ALA A 89 -4.10 14.77 20.31
CA ALA A 89 -3.37 15.49 21.35
C ALA A 89 -1.98 14.87 21.63
N LYS A 90 -1.75 13.63 21.23
CA LYS A 90 -0.49 12.90 21.40
C LYS A 90 0.38 12.90 20.15
N MET A 91 -0.10 13.54 19.07
CA MET A 91 0.62 13.56 17.80
C MET A 91 1.58 14.75 17.72
N GLU A 92 2.73 14.49 17.09
CA GLU A 92 3.68 15.53 16.73
C GLU A 92 3.12 16.45 15.63
N ASN A 93 3.72 17.62 15.48
CA ASN A 93 3.39 18.49 14.36
C ASN A 93 3.82 17.86 13.02
N HIS A 94 2.98 17.95 12.02
CA HIS A 94 3.15 17.32 10.70
C HIS A 94 3.51 18.31 9.58
N SER A 95 3.90 19.54 9.89
CA SER A 95 4.26 20.56 8.90
C SER A 95 5.46 20.19 8.03
N ASP A 96 6.35 19.32 8.52
CA ASP A 96 7.54 18.80 7.82
C ASP A 96 7.23 17.65 6.84
N ARG A 97 6.02 17.10 6.89
CA ARG A 97 5.64 15.95 6.08
C ARG A 97 5.54 16.31 4.61
N GLU A 98 6.12 15.47 3.75
CA GLU A 98 6.21 15.73 2.31
C GLU A 98 4.83 15.88 1.65
N GLU A 99 3.90 14.97 1.96
CA GLU A 99 2.52 15.00 1.47
C GLU A 99 1.78 16.27 1.91
N PHE A 100 1.99 16.72 3.16
CA PHE A 100 1.40 17.94 3.68
C PHE A 100 1.92 19.18 2.95
N ARG A 101 3.24 19.32 2.83
CA ARG A 101 3.85 20.47 2.13
C ARG A 101 3.44 20.56 0.67
N LYS A 102 3.39 19.41 -0.02
CA LYS A 102 2.90 19.34 -1.40
C LYS A 102 1.44 19.77 -1.49
N ALA A 103 0.57 19.21 -0.64
CA ALA A 103 -0.86 19.57 -0.64
C ALA A 103 -1.09 21.04 -0.36
N MET A 104 -0.37 21.64 0.59
CA MET A 104 -0.46 23.07 0.86
C MET A 104 0.00 23.94 -0.32
N ALA A 105 1.01 23.51 -1.06
CA ALA A 105 1.59 24.26 -2.18
C ALA A 105 0.80 24.11 -3.48
N THR A 106 0.33 22.90 -3.80
CA THR A 106 -0.21 22.55 -5.12
C THR A 106 -1.66 22.04 -5.09
N GLY A 107 -2.24 21.91 -3.90
CA GLY A 107 -3.59 21.36 -3.71
C GLY A 107 -3.61 19.86 -3.39
N GLU A 108 -2.63 19.11 -3.86
CA GLU A 108 -2.51 17.66 -3.62
C GLU A 108 -1.06 17.28 -3.31
N GLY A 109 -0.88 16.24 -2.50
CA GLY A 109 0.42 15.70 -2.18
C GLY A 109 0.39 14.21 -1.91
N GLU A 110 1.47 13.54 -2.21
CA GLU A 110 1.62 12.12 -1.87
C GLU A 110 3.03 11.82 -1.40
N SER A 111 3.13 10.84 -0.52
CA SER A 111 4.39 10.27 -0.08
C SER A 111 4.22 8.79 0.26
N THR A 112 5.33 8.09 0.29
CA THR A 112 5.38 6.70 0.76
C THR A 112 6.56 6.57 1.69
N ARG A 113 6.34 6.17 2.94
CA ARG A 113 7.42 6.04 3.92
C ARG A 113 7.21 4.84 4.81
N PHE A 114 8.31 4.32 5.34
CA PHE A 114 8.27 3.30 6.39
C PHE A 114 7.80 3.93 7.70
N SER A 115 6.74 3.38 8.27
CA SER A 115 6.26 3.78 9.59
C SER A 115 7.05 3.02 10.67
N LYS A 116 7.86 3.73 11.44
CA LYS A 116 8.60 3.13 12.57
C LYS A 116 7.67 2.60 13.67
N THR A 117 6.50 3.22 13.81
CA THR A 117 5.51 2.84 14.82
C THR A 117 4.78 1.56 14.42
N LEU A 118 4.47 1.41 13.13
CA LEU A 118 3.67 0.31 12.61
C LEU A 118 4.52 -0.85 12.05
N GLY A 119 5.81 -0.59 11.77
CA GLY A 119 6.73 -1.61 11.25
C GLY A 119 6.56 -1.95 9.76
N TYR A 120 5.76 -1.18 9.03
CA TYR A 120 5.52 -1.38 7.60
C TYR A 120 5.52 -0.06 6.81
N THR A 121 5.47 -0.17 5.50
CA THR A 121 5.45 0.98 4.60
C THR A 121 4.00 1.44 4.40
N THR A 122 3.74 2.71 4.69
CA THR A 122 2.43 3.35 4.55
C THR A 122 2.45 4.31 3.37
N TYR A 123 1.41 4.28 2.56
CA TYR A 123 1.17 5.27 1.52
C TYR A 123 0.27 6.38 2.07
N TYR A 124 0.65 7.62 1.84
CA TYR A 124 -0.06 8.82 2.24
C TYR A 124 -0.49 9.61 1.01
N TYR A 125 -1.74 10.01 0.99
CA TYR A 125 -2.29 10.95 0.03
C TYR A 125 -2.96 12.10 0.78
N ALA A 126 -2.70 13.32 0.37
CA ALA A 126 -3.16 14.52 1.03
C ALA A 126 -3.82 15.48 0.04
N ILE A 127 -4.92 16.09 0.45
CA ILE A 127 -5.66 17.09 -0.33
C ILE A 127 -5.79 18.34 0.53
N LYS A 128 -5.57 19.50 -0.07
CA LYS A 128 -5.88 20.76 0.57
C LYS A 128 -7.39 20.88 0.78
N TYR A 129 -7.79 21.14 2.02
CA TYR A 129 -9.18 21.16 2.42
C TYR A 129 -9.41 22.29 3.41
N ASP A 130 -10.31 23.23 3.06
CA ASP A 130 -10.55 24.45 3.85
C ASP A 130 -9.25 25.16 4.23
N SER A 131 -9.04 25.40 5.51
CA SER A 131 -7.84 26.04 6.05
C SER A 131 -6.66 25.11 6.32
N GLY A 132 -6.77 23.82 5.96
CA GLY A 132 -5.76 22.81 6.27
C GLY A 132 -5.61 21.75 5.19
N VAL A 133 -5.33 20.54 5.62
CA VAL A 133 -5.09 19.37 4.76
C VAL A 133 -5.82 18.14 5.31
N LEU A 134 -6.59 17.49 4.47
CA LEU A 134 -7.07 16.13 4.71
C LEU A 134 -6.02 15.15 4.18
N ARG A 135 -5.54 14.28 5.06
CA ARG A 135 -4.59 13.23 4.74
C ARG A 135 -5.28 11.87 4.88
N PHE A 136 -5.16 11.07 3.84
CA PHE A 136 -5.62 9.70 3.78
C PHE A 136 -4.40 8.78 3.75
N SER A 137 -4.43 7.72 4.52
CA SER A 137 -3.36 6.73 4.49
C SER A 137 -3.91 5.32 4.50
N THR A 138 -3.22 4.44 3.80
CA THR A 138 -3.46 3.01 3.82
C THR A 138 -2.14 2.29 3.94
N ASP A 139 -2.19 1.14 4.59
CA ASP A 139 -1.01 0.32 4.76
C ASP A 139 -0.70 -0.41 3.46
N LYS A 140 0.57 -0.48 3.16
CA LYS A 140 1.02 -1.40 2.12
C LYS A 140 1.00 -2.80 2.72
N GLU A 141 0.06 -3.63 2.29
CA GLU A 141 0.09 -5.05 2.62
C GLU A 141 1.48 -5.63 2.39
N ASN A 142 1.94 -6.37 3.37
CA ASN A 142 3.27 -6.92 3.38
C ASN A 142 3.41 -7.95 2.25
N LEU A 143 4.27 -7.66 1.28
CA LEU A 143 4.68 -8.58 0.20
C LEU A 143 5.00 -9.99 0.70
N ALA A 144 5.48 -10.11 1.93
CA ALA A 144 5.81 -11.40 2.51
C ALA A 144 4.60 -12.37 2.49
N GLY A 145 3.37 -11.88 2.72
CA GLY A 145 2.16 -12.70 2.65
C GLY A 145 1.92 -13.27 1.26
N VAL A 146 2.09 -12.46 0.22
CA VAL A 146 1.93 -12.89 -1.18
C VAL A 146 3.01 -13.89 -1.56
N PHE A 147 4.28 -13.64 -1.22
CA PHE A 147 5.35 -14.59 -1.49
C PHE A 147 5.23 -15.88 -0.69
N LEU A 148 4.78 -15.82 0.56
CA LEU A 148 4.53 -17.01 1.39
C LEU A 148 3.45 -17.91 0.78
N ALA A 149 2.45 -17.36 0.10
CA ALA A 149 1.44 -18.14 -0.60
C ALA A 149 2.01 -18.99 -1.76
N PHE A 150 3.15 -18.59 -2.34
CA PHE A 150 3.83 -19.38 -3.39
C PHE A 150 4.79 -20.44 -2.87
N ILE A 151 5.17 -20.42 -1.57
CA ILE A 151 6.10 -21.41 -0.98
C ILE A 151 5.61 -22.85 -1.15
N PRO A 152 4.35 -23.23 -0.89
CA PRO A 152 3.88 -24.59 -1.08
C PRO A 152 4.07 -25.08 -2.53
N MET A 153 3.83 -24.22 -3.48
CA MET A 153 4.01 -24.52 -4.91
C MET A 153 5.49 -24.75 -5.25
N LEU A 154 6.39 -23.95 -4.69
CA LEU A 154 7.84 -24.12 -4.85
C LEU A 154 8.34 -25.43 -4.23
N VAL A 155 7.80 -25.82 -3.06
CA VAL A 155 8.14 -27.08 -2.38
C VAL A 155 7.70 -28.29 -3.21
N VAL A 156 6.48 -28.27 -3.78
CA VAL A 156 5.99 -29.34 -4.67
C VAL A 156 6.86 -29.45 -5.91
N PHE A 157 7.24 -28.33 -6.51
CA PHE A 157 8.16 -28.32 -7.67
C PHE A 157 9.54 -28.87 -7.31
N ALA A 158 10.12 -28.44 -6.20
CA ALA A 158 11.43 -28.92 -5.74
C ALA A 158 11.39 -30.43 -5.41
N GLY A 159 10.31 -30.92 -4.78
CA GLY A 159 10.09 -32.32 -4.50
C GLY A 159 10.00 -33.17 -5.78
N GLY A 160 9.32 -32.68 -6.82
CA GLY A 160 9.25 -33.34 -8.13
C GLY A 160 10.62 -33.48 -8.80
N ILE A 161 11.53 -32.52 -8.60
CA ILE A 161 12.90 -32.59 -9.17
C ILE A 161 13.74 -33.67 -8.47
N ILE A 162 13.54 -33.90 -7.17
CA ILE A 162 14.31 -34.90 -6.40
C ILE A 162 13.87 -36.33 -6.73
N PHE A 163 12.61 -36.51 -7.18
CA PHE A 163 12.04 -37.82 -7.43
C PHE A 163 12.32 -38.39 -8.86
N VAL A 164 12.85 -37.57 -9.75
CA VAL A 164 13.26 -37.92 -11.13
C VAL A 164 14.77 -38.14 -11.21
#